data_ccd6329afbde1a3a5f9c8d6cc4ca9696
#
_entry.id   ccd6329afbde1a3a5f9c8d6cc4ca9696
#
_cell.length_a   1.000
_cell.length_b   1.000
_cell.length_c   1.000
_cell.angle_alpha   90.00
_cell.angle_beta   90.00
_cell.angle_gamma   90.00
#
_symmetry.space_group_name_H-M   'P 1'
#
loop_
_entity.id
_entity.type
_entity.pdbx_description
1 polymer ?
#
loop_
_entity_poly.entity_id
_entity_poly.type
_entity_poly.pdbx_seq_one_letter_code
_entity_poly.pdbx_strand_id
1 'polypeptide(L)'
;MDDKRKQILVDYISYLYTTGRSYDSIGKYIKYVTDFLENSEEINRHGYYKYKHKNADAMVRHSFMCEAVCDLLSYLKIGYGRREKAVKPLEKLEVISEKNKKLL
;
A
#
# COMPACT_ATOMS: atom_id res chain seq x y z
N MET A 1 11.89 -1.20 -13.32
CA MET A 1 10.64 -0.54 -12.87
C MET A 1 10.42 0.71 -13.70
N ASP A 2 9.22 0.91 -14.21
CA ASP A 2 8.94 2.09 -15.02
C ASP A 2 8.80 3.35 -14.16
N ASP A 3 8.74 4.50 -14.82
CA ASP A 3 8.71 5.79 -14.11
C ASP A 3 7.45 5.96 -13.25
N LYS A 4 6.33 5.44 -13.71
CA LYS A 4 5.08 5.53 -12.97
C LYS A 4 5.17 4.75 -11.65
N ARG A 5 5.72 3.54 -11.71
CA ARG A 5 5.88 2.70 -10.53
C ARG A 5 6.92 3.28 -9.57
N LYS A 6 8.00 3.85 -10.11
CA LYS A 6 8.99 4.54 -9.29
C LYS A 6 8.37 5.71 -8.54
N GLN A 7 7.52 6.48 -9.21
CA GLN A 7 6.85 7.60 -8.58
C GLN A 7 5.91 7.14 -7.47
N ILE A 8 5.17 6.06 -7.70
CA ILE A 8 4.31 5.46 -6.68
C ILE A 8 5.15 5.08 -5.47
N LEU A 9 6.29 4.44 -5.70
CA LEU A 9 7.16 4.02 -4.60
C LEU A 9 7.69 5.21 -3.80
N VAL A 10 8.17 6.25 -4.47
CA VAL A 10 8.69 7.45 -3.82
C VAL A 10 7.60 8.11 -2.98
N ASP A 11 6.41 8.28 -3.53
CA ASP A 11 5.30 8.91 -2.83
C ASP A 11 4.87 8.06 -1.63
N TYR A 12 4.83 6.75 -1.79
CA TYR A 12 4.45 5.85 -0.71
C TYR A 12 5.48 5.86 0.43
N ILE A 13 6.76 5.89 0.10
CA ILE A 13 7.82 5.98 1.11
C ILE A 13 7.64 7.26 1.94
N SER A 14 7.41 8.37 1.27
CA SER A 14 7.17 9.64 1.95
C SER A 14 5.96 9.55 2.89
N TYR A 15 4.90 8.92 2.42
CA TYR A 15 3.70 8.70 3.23
C TYR A 15 4.03 7.86 4.49
N LEU A 16 4.83 6.81 4.35
CA LEU A 16 5.16 5.95 5.49
C LEU A 16 5.80 6.71 6.64
N TYR A 17 6.63 7.68 6.33
CA TYR A 17 7.28 8.49 7.34
C TYR A 17 6.31 9.43 8.08
N THR A 18 5.12 9.62 7.56
CA THR A 18 4.10 10.43 8.23
C THR A 18 3.17 9.61 9.11
N THR A 19 3.29 8.28 9.08
CA THR A 19 2.32 7.39 9.76
C THR A 19 2.63 7.11 11.23
N GLY A 20 3.79 7.51 11.71
CA GLY A 20 4.21 7.20 13.07
C GLY A 20 4.72 5.77 13.26
N ARG A 21 4.86 5.00 12.19
CA ARG A 21 5.42 3.65 12.28
C ARG A 21 6.90 3.72 12.64
N SER A 22 7.40 2.65 13.28
CA SER A 22 8.83 2.57 13.60
C SER A 22 9.65 2.46 12.31
N TYR A 23 10.90 2.89 12.36
CA TYR A 23 11.80 2.78 11.20
C TYR A 23 11.99 1.34 10.76
N ASP A 24 11.98 0.40 11.69
CA ASP A 24 12.09 -1.02 11.36
C ASP A 24 10.88 -1.47 10.53
N SER A 25 9.67 -1.10 10.95
CA SER A 25 8.45 -1.42 10.19
C SER A 25 8.45 -0.76 8.82
N ILE A 26 8.85 0.51 8.76
CA ILE A 26 8.93 1.25 7.49
C ILE A 26 9.88 0.53 6.53
N GLY A 27 11.03 0.10 7.03
CA GLY A 27 12.00 -0.64 6.19
C GLY A 27 11.41 -1.91 5.61
N LYS A 28 10.66 -2.65 6.42
CA LYS A 28 10.00 -3.87 5.95
C LYS A 28 8.93 -3.56 4.91
N TYR A 29 8.14 -2.54 5.13
CA TYR A 29 7.11 -2.12 4.19
C TYR A 29 7.73 -1.71 2.84
N ILE A 30 8.79 -0.93 2.88
CA ILE A 30 9.50 -0.51 1.66
C ILE A 30 10.01 -1.73 0.90
N LYS A 31 10.60 -2.68 1.59
CA LYS A 31 11.13 -3.89 0.97
C LYS A 31 10.05 -4.66 0.22
N TYR A 32 8.93 -4.92 0.87
CA TYR A 32 7.87 -5.73 0.27
C TYR A 32 7.07 -4.99 -0.79
N VAL A 33 6.86 -3.70 -0.59
CA VAL A 33 6.20 -2.87 -1.60
C VAL A 33 7.07 -2.75 -2.85
N THR A 34 8.38 -2.59 -2.67
CA THR A 34 9.30 -2.55 -3.81
C THR A 34 9.23 -3.85 -4.61
N ASP A 35 9.24 -4.99 -3.91
CA ASP A 35 9.14 -6.29 -4.55
C ASP A 35 7.82 -6.43 -5.33
N PHE A 36 6.72 -6.01 -4.73
CA PHE A 36 5.43 -6.05 -5.40
C PHE A 36 5.42 -5.17 -6.66
N LEU A 37 5.92 -3.94 -6.54
CA LEU A 37 5.95 -3.01 -7.67
C LEU A 37 6.85 -3.49 -8.81
N GLU A 38 7.92 -4.23 -8.48
CA GLU A 38 8.81 -4.77 -9.49
C GLU A 38 8.24 -6.01 -10.19
N ASN A 39 7.50 -6.83 -9.46
CA ASN A 39 7.12 -8.16 -9.92
C ASN A 39 5.65 -8.35 -10.24
N SER A 40 4.78 -7.44 -9.89
CA SER A 40 3.37 -7.56 -10.22
C SER A 40 3.09 -7.11 -11.65
N GLU A 41 2.16 -7.78 -12.30
CA GLU A 41 1.75 -7.39 -13.64
C GLU A 41 0.95 -6.10 -13.60
N GLU A 42 0.06 -5.98 -12.62
CA GLU A 42 -0.82 -4.84 -12.46
C GLU A 42 -0.80 -4.35 -11.01
N ILE A 43 -0.96 -3.05 -10.83
CA ILE A 43 -1.06 -2.47 -9.49
C ILE A 43 -2.53 -2.28 -9.17
N ASN A 44 -3.20 -3.38 -8.86
CA ASN A 44 -4.60 -3.39 -8.50
C ASN A 44 -4.92 -4.68 -7.75
N ARG A 45 -6.20 -4.88 -7.45
CA ARG A 45 -6.68 -6.07 -6.75
C ARG A 45 -6.29 -7.36 -7.47
N HIS A 46 -6.44 -7.39 -8.79
CA HIS A 46 -6.12 -8.57 -9.59
C HIS A 46 -4.62 -8.86 -9.56
N GLY A 47 -3.82 -7.83 -9.73
CA GLY A 47 -2.36 -7.95 -9.66
C GLY A 47 -1.91 -8.43 -8.29
N TYR A 48 -2.57 -7.96 -7.22
CA TYR A 48 -2.27 -8.41 -5.88
C TYR A 48 -2.59 -9.90 -5.69
N TYR A 49 -3.73 -10.37 -6.17
CA TYR A 49 -4.08 -11.79 -6.04
C TYR A 49 -3.11 -12.69 -6.80
N LYS A 50 -2.71 -12.30 -7.99
CA LYS A 50 -1.70 -13.05 -8.75
C LYS A 50 -0.37 -13.09 -8.01
N TYR A 51 0.05 -11.94 -7.50
CA TYR A 51 1.29 -11.83 -6.76
C TYR A 51 1.26 -12.68 -5.49
N LYS A 52 0.15 -12.61 -4.76
CA LYS A 52 -0.05 -13.39 -3.54
C LYS A 52 0.00 -14.89 -3.82
N HIS A 53 -0.66 -15.32 -4.88
CA HIS A 53 -0.69 -16.73 -5.25
C HIS A 53 0.72 -17.23 -5.63
N LYS A 54 1.43 -16.45 -6.41
CA LYS A 54 2.78 -16.77 -6.83
C LYS A 54 3.77 -16.84 -5.67
N ASN A 55 3.53 -16.05 -4.63
CA ASN A 55 4.43 -15.93 -3.47
C ASN A 55 3.81 -16.48 -2.19
N ALA A 56 2.90 -17.44 -2.30
CA ALA A 56 2.15 -17.97 -1.17
C ALA A 56 3.04 -18.42 -0.01
N ASP A 57 4.11 -19.17 -0.31
CA ASP A 57 5.01 -19.67 0.73
C ASP A 57 5.74 -18.54 1.45
N ALA A 58 6.18 -17.53 0.70
CA ALA A 58 6.85 -16.38 1.28
C ALA A 58 5.89 -15.58 2.16
N MET A 59 4.64 -15.42 1.74
CA MET A 59 3.65 -14.69 2.50
C MET A 59 3.27 -15.37 3.81
N VAL A 60 3.29 -16.70 3.84
CA VAL A 60 3.08 -17.44 5.07
C VAL A 60 4.21 -17.18 6.06
N ARG A 61 5.45 -17.12 5.56
CA ARG A 61 6.62 -16.89 6.41
C ARG A 61 6.84 -15.44 6.78
N HIS A 62 6.34 -14.51 5.96
CA HIS A 62 6.56 -13.08 6.15
C HIS A 62 5.24 -12.33 6.17
N SER A 63 4.62 -12.27 7.35
CA SER A 63 3.32 -11.63 7.52
C SER A 63 3.29 -10.17 7.05
N PHE A 64 4.41 -9.47 7.17
CA PHE A 64 4.48 -8.08 6.69
C PHE A 64 4.32 -7.93 5.19
N MET A 65 4.60 -8.98 4.43
CA MET A 65 4.51 -8.93 2.98
C MET A 65 3.09 -8.61 2.52
N CYS A 66 2.13 -9.35 3.03
CA CYS A 66 0.72 -9.14 2.72
C CYS A 66 0.24 -7.78 3.23
N GLU A 67 0.59 -7.48 4.48
CA GLU A 67 0.19 -6.24 5.13
C GLU A 67 0.71 -5.02 4.37
N ALA A 68 1.95 -5.06 3.94
CA ALA A 68 2.57 -3.95 3.22
C ALA A 68 1.90 -3.70 1.87
N VAL A 69 1.63 -4.76 1.11
CA VAL A 69 0.99 -4.61 -0.19
C VAL A 69 -0.46 -4.12 -0.03
N CYS A 70 -1.17 -4.64 0.94
CA CYS A 70 -2.53 -4.16 1.22
C CYS A 70 -2.54 -2.69 1.63
N ASP A 71 -1.57 -2.27 2.43
CA ASP A 71 -1.45 -0.88 2.84
C ASP A 71 -1.15 0.02 1.63
N LEU A 72 -0.28 -0.43 0.71
CA LEU A 72 -0.01 0.31 -0.50
C LEU A 72 -1.27 0.51 -1.34
N LEU A 73 -2.04 -0.56 -1.54
CA LEU A 73 -3.27 -0.48 -2.34
C LEU A 73 -4.29 0.46 -1.68
N SER A 74 -4.38 0.44 -0.37
CA SER A 74 -5.23 1.38 0.36
C SER A 74 -4.77 2.82 0.17
N TYR A 75 -3.46 3.04 0.25
CA TYR A 75 -2.88 4.35 0.03
C TYR A 75 -3.20 4.87 -1.38
N LEU A 76 -3.12 4.01 -2.37
CA LEU A 76 -3.41 4.36 -3.76
C LEU A 76 -4.91 4.48 -4.06
N LYS A 77 -5.75 4.26 -3.07
CA LYS A 77 -7.21 4.31 -3.21
C LYS A 77 -7.73 3.26 -4.17
N ILE A 78 -7.06 2.11 -4.21
CA ILE A 78 -7.47 0.99 -5.03
C ILE A 78 -8.24 0.01 -4.16
N GLY A 79 -9.50 -0.22 -4.50
CA GLY A 79 -10.31 -1.19 -3.78
C GLY A 79 -9.86 -2.60 -4.11
N TYR A 80 -9.48 -3.34 -3.10
CA TYR A 80 -9.22 -4.76 -3.27
C TYR A 80 -10.18 -5.58 -2.41
N GLY A 81 -11.00 -4.92 -1.70
CA GLY A 81 -12.10 -5.55 -1.05
C GLY A 81 -13.24 -5.66 -2.04
N ARG A 82 -14.34 -6.10 -1.59
CA ARG A 82 -15.49 -6.21 -2.43
C ARG A 82 -16.16 -4.88 -2.66
N ARG A 83 -15.47 -3.81 -2.57
CA ARG A 83 -16.10 -2.65 -2.59
C ARG A 83 -15.55 -1.58 -3.17
N GLU A 84 -16.30 -1.17 -4.11
CA GLU A 84 -16.31 0.13 -4.55
C GLU A 84 -16.57 1.05 -3.46
N LYS A 85 -17.29 0.61 -2.55
CA LYS A 85 -17.49 1.31 -1.30
C LYS A 85 -16.19 1.67 -0.63
N ALA A 86 -15.11 1.01 -0.99
CA ALA A 86 -13.80 1.38 -0.50
C ALA A 86 -13.43 2.81 -0.87
N VAL A 87 -14.03 3.36 -1.90
CA VAL A 87 -13.81 4.74 -2.29
C VAL A 87 -14.34 5.69 -1.23
N LYS A 88 -15.50 5.38 -0.67
CA LYS A 88 -16.11 6.25 0.35
C LYS A 88 -15.30 6.34 1.64
N PRO A 89 -14.74 5.25 2.17
CA PRO A 89 -13.83 5.36 3.30
C PRO A 89 -12.66 6.29 3.03
N LEU A 90 -12.18 6.32 1.80
CA LEU A 90 -11.09 7.20 1.42
C LEU A 90 -11.50 8.66 1.42
N GLU A 91 -12.73 8.94 1.01
CA GLU A 91 -13.30 10.28 1.13
C GLU A 91 -13.37 10.69 2.60
N LYS A 92 -13.74 9.76 3.47
CA LYS A 92 -13.75 10.02 4.91
C LYS A 92 -12.36 10.32 5.45
N LEU A 93 -11.35 9.64 4.94
CA LEU A 93 -9.97 9.91 5.33
C LEU A 93 -9.54 11.30 4.91
N GLU A 94 -9.95 11.74 3.74
CA GLU A 94 -9.67 13.10 3.28
C GLU A 94 -10.33 14.13 4.20
N VAL A 95 -11.58 13.89 4.59
CA VAL A 95 -12.30 14.75 5.51
C VAL A 95 -11.62 14.79 6.87
N ILE A 96 -11.18 13.66 7.37
CA ILE A 96 -10.45 13.57 8.64
C ILE A 96 -9.15 14.36 8.54
N SER A 97 -8.44 14.24 7.43
CA SER A 97 -7.22 14.97 7.20
C SER A 97 -7.45 16.47 7.23
N GLU A 98 -8.52 16.95 6.61
CA GLU A 98 -8.88 18.36 6.64
C GLU A 98 -9.24 18.84 8.05
N LYS A 99 -9.97 18.02 8.81
CA LYS A 99 -10.28 18.34 10.20
C LYS A 99 -9.02 18.43 11.03
N ASN A 100 -8.06 17.53 10.81
CA ASN A 100 -6.79 17.58 11.52
C ASN A 100 -6.03 18.84 11.20
N LYS A 101 -6.07 19.28 9.95
CA LYS A 101 -5.45 20.56 9.57
C LYS A 101 -6.08 21.72 10.28
N LYS A 102 -7.38 21.70 10.49
CA LYS A 102 -8.06 22.76 11.21
C LYS A 102 -7.74 22.76 12.70
N LEU A 103 -7.39 21.61 13.25
CA LEU A 103 -7.03 21.49 14.65
C LEU A 103 -5.58 21.92 14.91
N LEU A 104 -4.79 21.97 13.87
CA LEU A 104 -3.42 22.43 13.96
C LEU A 104 -3.33 23.95 13.78
#